data_36c7192dce5ab2919646844e50c8b5ad
#
_entry.id   36c7192dce5ab2919646844e50c8b5ad
#
_cell.length_a   1.000
_cell.length_b   1.000
_cell.length_c   1.000
_cell.angle_alpha   90.00
_cell.angle_beta   90.00
_cell.angle_gamma   90.00
#
_symmetry.space_group_name_H-M   'P 1'
#
loop_
_entity.id
_entity.type
_entity.pdbx_description
1 polymer ?
#
loop_
_entity_poly.entity_id
_entity_poly.type
_entity_poly.pdbx_seq_one_letter_code
_entity_poly.pdbx_strand_id
1 'polypeptide(L)'
;MKTQIISPDNEIYEGDTDMVVLPGEDGDFAAMYKHAPFITFLRPGKVEVFSKEEKEKIAFFVAGGFVKVQNNNCLVMADYIRKTSDIDVKENEKKIAELLFKLEKTEDQIIRDNLTMDIDLIRAENQASEQS
;
A
#
# COMPACT_ATOMS: atom_id res chain seq x y z
N MET A 1 6.63 18.99 -4.36
CA MET A 1 5.42 18.35 -4.91
C MET A 1 4.43 18.08 -3.78
N LYS A 2 3.21 18.55 -3.96
CA LYS A 2 2.15 18.29 -2.97
C LYS A 2 1.66 16.87 -3.09
N THR A 3 1.71 16.14 -1.99
CA THR A 3 1.30 14.73 -1.95
C THR A 3 0.15 14.54 -0.97
N GLN A 4 -0.88 13.83 -1.44
CA GLN A 4 -2.02 13.43 -0.62
C GLN A 4 -2.19 11.92 -0.73
N ILE A 5 -2.38 11.27 0.42
CA ILE A 5 -2.69 9.85 0.50
C ILE A 5 -4.02 9.74 1.22
N ILE A 6 -5.04 9.26 0.52
CA ILE A 6 -6.41 9.21 1.04
C ILE A 6 -7.01 7.81 0.91
N SER A 7 -7.85 7.47 1.86
CA SER A 7 -8.78 6.36 1.76
C SER A 7 -10.18 6.92 1.48
N PRO A 8 -11.17 6.09 1.11
CA PRO A 8 -12.52 6.61 0.85
C PRO A 8 -13.12 7.44 1.98
N ASP A 9 -12.74 7.15 3.22
CA ASP A 9 -13.33 7.79 4.39
C ASP A 9 -12.44 8.83 5.07
N ASN A 10 -11.13 8.81 4.81
CA ASN A 10 -10.19 9.64 5.55
C ASN A 10 -9.02 10.12 4.71
N GLU A 11 -8.49 11.28 5.06
CA GLU A 11 -7.19 11.72 4.61
C GLU A 11 -6.14 11.18 5.59
N ILE A 12 -5.19 10.38 5.06
CA ILE A 12 -4.18 9.71 5.87
C ILE A 12 -2.90 10.54 5.96
N TYR A 13 -2.54 11.20 4.87
CA TYR A 13 -1.33 12.00 4.78
C TYR A 13 -1.52 13.15 3.81
N GLU A 14 -0.98 14.32 4.16
CA GLU A 14 -0.86 15.46 3.25
C GLU A 14 0.44 16.19 3.58
N GLY A 15 1.22 16.51 2.57
CA GLY A 15 2.45 17.24 2.78
C GLY A 15 3.17 17.57 1.50
N ASP A 16 4.21 18.38 1.63
CA ASP A 16 5.12 18.71 0.52
C ASP A 16 6.26 17.69 0.53
N THR A 17 6.46 17.04 -0.61
CA THR A 17 7.41 15.94 -0.73
C THR A 17 8.40 16.17 -1.85
N ASP A 18 9.57 15.56 -1.73
CA ASP A 18 10.59 15.55 -2.79
C ASP A 18 10.38 14.37 -3.73
N MET A 19 9.96 13.23 -3.20
CA MET A 19 9.79 12.01 -3.96
C MET A 19 8.80 11.09 -3.29
N VAL A 20 8.01 10.39 -4.09
CA VAL A 20 7.13 9.32 -3.62
C VAL A 20 7.42 8.08 -4.46
N VAL A 21 7.76 6.97 -3.82
CA VAL A 21 7.95 5.68 -4.49
C VAL A 21 6.68 4.86 -4.34
N LEU A 22 6.18 4.33 -5.44
CA LEU A 22 4.84 3.74 -5.50
C LEU A 22 4.87 2.37 -6.18
N PRO A 23 4.04 1.42 -5.71
CA PRO A 23 3.93 0.09 -6.33
C PRO A 23 2.92 0.12 -7.47
N GLY A 24 3.32 0.66 -8.63
CA GLY A 24 2.47 0.69 -9.81
C GLY A 24 2.14 -0.71 -10.34
N GLU A 25 1.04 -0.82 -11.07
CA GLU A 25 0.57 -2.08 -11.66
C GLU A 25 1.65 -2.73 -12.54
N ASP A 26 2.36 -1.91 -13.31
CA ASP A 26 3.40 -2.38 -14.23
C ASP A 26 4.81 -2.36 -13.63
N GLY A 27 4.94 -2.03 -12.36
CA GLY A 27 6.22 -1.98 -11.67
C GLY A 27 6.33 -0.76 -10.75
N ASP A 28 7.30 -0.79 -9.87
CA ASP A 28 7.57 0.33 -8.98
C ASP A 28 8.07 1.54 -9.77
N PHE A 29 7.63 2.72 -9.36
CA PHE A 29 8.11 3.96 -9.95
C PHE A 29 8.23 5.05 -8.89
N ALA A 30 8.97 6.10 -9.22
CA ALA A 30 9.14 7.26 -8.35
C ALA A 30 8.52 8.50 -9.00
N ALA A 31 7.67 9.19 -8.27
CA ALA A 31 7.11 10.47 -8.68
C ALA A 31 7.90 11.58 -7.99
N MET A 32 8.37 12.54 -8.77
CA MET A 32 9.16 13.68 -8.29
C MET A 32 8.65 14.96 -8.93
N TYR A 33 9.14 16.09 -8.44
CA TYR A 33 8.84 17.39 -9.02
C TYR A 33 9.07 17.38 -10.56
N LYS A 34 8.13 17.93 -11.29
CA LYS A 34 8.12 17.94 -12.76
C LYS A 34 7.89 16.59 -13.42
N HIS A 35 7.47 15.58 -12.67
CA HIS A 35 7.06 14.32 -13.28
C HIS A 35 5.94 14.57 -14.30
N ALA A 36 6.02 13.94 -15.48
CA ALA A 36 4.96 14.04 -16.48
C ALA A 36 3.63 13.54 -15.92
N PRO A 37 2.50 14.09 -16.39
CA PRO A 37 1.18 13.58 -15.96
C PRO A 37 1.07 12.07 -16.15
N PHE A 38 0.58 11.40 -15.13
CA PHE A 38 0.53 9.94 -15.12
C PHE A 38 -0.58 9.46 -14.19
N ILE A 39 -1.29 8.42 -14.61
CA ILE A 39 -2.28 7.75 -13.78
C ILE A 39 -2.12 6.23 -13.97
N THR A 40 -2.10 5.50 -12.87
CA THR A 40 -2.02 4.04 -12.91
C THR A 40 -2.68 3.44 -11.68
N PHE A 41 -3.07 2.17 -11.79
CA PHE A 41 -3.51 1.41 -10.64
C PHE A 41 -2.30 0.96 -9.82
N LEU A 42 -2.55 0.74 -8.53
CA LEU A 42 -1.54 0.27 -7.59
C LEU A 42 -1.77 -1.22 -7.30
N ARG A 43 -0.69 -1.99 -7.31
CA ARG A 43 -0.74 -3.34 -6.76
C ARG A 43 -0.53 -3.25 -5.24
N PRO A 44 -0.91 -4.27 -4.45
CA PRO A 44 -0.63 -4.26 -3.03
C PRO A 44 0.88 -4.12 -2.78
N GLY A 45 1.25 -3.13 -1.98
CA GLY A 45 2.66 -2.85 -1.75
C GLY A 45 2.90 -1.63 -0.90
N LYS A 46 4.15 -1.21 -0.86
CA LYS A 46 4.61 -0.12 -0.02
C LYS A 46 4.73 1.18 -0.79
N VAL A 47 4.12 2.24 -0.25
CA VAL A 47 4.31 3.63 -0.69
C VAL A 47 5.30 4.28 0.26
N GLU A 48 6.38 4.83 -0.28
CA GLU A 48 7.39 5.53 0.51
C GLU A 48 7.42 7.00 0.15
N VAL A 49 7.31 7.85 1.17
CA VAL A 49 7.25 9.30 1.03
C VAL A 49 8.55 9.90 1.58
N PHE A 50 9.23 10.70 0.75
CA PHE A 50 10.47 11.36 1.12
C PHE A 50 10.27 12.88 1.11
N SER A 51 10.60 13.53 2.21
CA SER A 51 10.46 14.97 2.38
C SER A 51 11.74 15.57 2.96
N LYS A 52 12.11 16.77 2.49
CA LYS A 52 13.28 17.49 3.05
C LYS A 52 13.10 17.86 4.50
N GLU A 53 11.88 18.12 4.91
CA GLU A 53 11.56 18.55 6.28
C GLU A 53 11.63 17.40 7.26
N GLU A 54 11.43 16.18 6.80
CA GLU A 54 11.50 14.99 7.63
C GLU A 54 12.75 14.19 7.31
N LYS A 55 13.57 13.94 8.33
CA LYS A 55 14.83 13.21 8.18
C LYS A 55 14.63 11.76 7.81
N GLU A 56 13.47 11.20 8.17
CA GLU A 56 13.14 9.81 7.91
C GLU A 56 11.96 9.73 6.92
N LYS A 57 12.04 8.75 6.04
CA LYS A 57 10.94 8.48 5.14
C LYS A 57 9.73 7.96 5.92
N ILE A 58 8.54 8.27 5.43
CA ILE A 58 7.30 7.71 5.94
C ILE A 58 6.85 6.65 4.94
N ALA A 59 6.46 5.49 5.43
CA ALA A 59 6.02 4.39 4.59
C ALA A 59 4.64 3.90 4.99
N PHE A 60 3.84 3.56 3.97
CA PHE A 60 2.49 3.03 4.12
C PHE A 60 2.36 1.77 3.28
N PHE A 61 1.65 0.78 3.82
CA PHE A 61 1.15 -0.32 3.01
C PHE A 61 -0.19 0.09 2.42
N VAL A 62 -0.35 -0.10 1.11
CA VAL A 62 -1.59 0.21 0.40
C VAL A 62 -2.07 -1.01 -0.37
N ALA A 63 -3.37 -1.13 -0.53
CA ALA A 63 -3.99 -2.17 -1.33
C ALA A 63 -5.27 -1.64 -1.96
N GLY A 64 -5.44 -1.92 -3.25
CA GLY A 64 -6.63 -1.53 -4.01
C GLY A 64 -6.73 -0.03 -4.19
N GLY A 65 -6.27 0.49 -5.31
CA GLY A 65 -6.37 1.92 -5.55
C GLY A 65 -5.59 2.37 -6.77
N PHE A 66 -5.40 3.67 -6.84
CA PHE A 66 -4.69 4.29 -7.96
C PHE A 66 -3.88 5.50 -7.49
N VAL A 67 -2.95 5.92 -8.35
CA VAL A 67 -2.18 7.15 -8.17
C VAL A 67 -2.37 8.03 -9.39
N LYS A 68 -2.49 9.32 -9.14
CA LYS A 68 -2.56 10.34 -10.18
C LYS A 68 -1.50 11.39 -9.91
N VAL A 69 -0.59 11.58 -10.87
CA VAL A 69 0.44 12.63 -10.81
C VAL A 69 0.11 13.66 -11.88
N GLN A 70 -0.07 14.90 -11.48
CA GLN A 70 -0.46 15.98 -12.40
C GLN A 70 -0.20 17.34 -11.76
N ASN A 71 0.33 18.28 -12.53
CA ASN A 71 0.50 19.68 -12.08
C ASN A 71 1.23 19.81 -10.73
N ASN A 72 2.29 19.05 -10.56
CA ASN A 72 3.09 19.04 -9.34
C ASN A 72 2.30 18.56 -8.09
N ASN A 73 1.26 17.75 -8.32
CA ASN A 73 0.49 17.11 -7.27
C ASN A 73 0.54 15.60 -7.47
N CYS A 74 0.65 14.88 -6.37
CA CYS A 74 0.59 13.42 -6.34
C CYS A 74 -0.57 13.00 -5.44
N LEU A 75 -1.58 12.40 -6.03
CA LEU A 75 -2.74 11.90 -5.30
C LEU A 75 -2.71 10.37 -5.29
N VAL A 76 -2.64 9.79 -4.11
CA VAL A 76 -2.74 8.36 -3.90
C VAL A 76 -4.08 8.08 -3.22
N MET A 77 -4.93 7.28 -3.87
CA MET A 77 -6.19 6.83 -3.27
C MET A 77 -6.16 5.32 -3.19
N ALA A 78 -6.35 4.79 -1.99
CA ALA A 78 -6.35 3.34 -1.79
C ALA A 78 -7.50 2.93 -0.86
N ASP A 79 -8.04 1.73 -1.12
CA ASP A 79 -9.13 1.19 -0.31
C ASP A 79 -8.63 0.79 1.07
N TYR A 80 -7.41 0.31 1.17
CA TYR A 80 -6.77 -0.08 2.40
C TYR A 80 -5.41 0.62 2.51
N ILE A 81 -5.19 1.30 3.64
CA ILE A 81 -3.93 2.01 3.92
C ILE A 81 -3.56 1.76 5.37
N ARG A 82 -2.30 1.40 5.60
CA ARG A 82 -1.79 1.26 6.94
C ARG A 82 -0.34 1.71 7.00
N LYS A 83 -0.03 2.57 7.97
CA LYS A 83 1.35 2.99 8.19
C LYS A 83 2.18 1.77 8.58
N THR A 84 3.36 1.60 7.98
CA THR A 84 4.15 0.38 8.20
C THR A 84 4.54 0.18 9.66
N SER A 85 4.75 1.27 10.40
CA SER A 85 5.06 1.20 11.83
C SER A 85 3.89 0.70 12.69
N ASP A 86 2.66 0.71 12.15
CA ASP A 86 1.47 0.26 12.86
C ASP A 86 1.09 -1.19 12.53
N ILE A 87 1.83 -1.85 11.64
CA ILE A 87 1.57 -3.23 11.25
C ILE A 87 2.04 -4.17 12.35
N ASP A 88 1.13 -5.00 12.84
CA ASP A 88 1.42 -6.03 13.84
C ASP A 88 1.66 -7.37 13.14
N VAL A 89 2.92 -7.69 12.90
CA VAL A 89 3.32 -8.91 12.18
C VAL A 89 2.87 -10.17 12.91
N LYS A 90 2.95 -10.18 14.23
CA LYS A 90 2.56 -11.36 15.03
C LYS A 90 1.06 -11.63 14.93
N GLU A 91 0.25 -10.57 15.02
CA GLU A 91 -1.20 -10.71 14.87
C GLU A 91 -1.55 -11.17 13.47
N ASN A 92 -0.86 -10.65 12.45
CA ASN A 92 -1.06 -11.06 11.08
C ASN A 92 -0.68 -12.53 10.85
N GLU A 93 0.37 -13.02 11.50
CA GLU A 93 0.76 -14.43 11.43
C GLU A 93 -0.32 -15.35 12.02
N LYS A 94 -0.98 -14.90 13.10
CA LYS A 94 -2.13 -15.63 13.67
C LYS A 94 -3.30 -15.67 12.69
N LYS A 95 -3.59 -14.57 12.05
CA LYS A 95 -4.66 -14.49 11.04
C LYS A 95 -4.37 -15.41 9.86
N ILE A 96 -3.12 -15.45 9.40
CA ILE A 96 -2.70 -16.34 8.32
C ILE A 96 -2.92 -17.80 8.71
N ALA A 97 -2.52 -18.16 9.93
CA ALA A 97 -2.70 -19.54 10.44
C ALA A 97 -4.17 -19.94 10.49
N GLU A 98 -5.05 -19.04 10.94
CA GLU A 98 -6.49 -19.26 10.96
C GLU A 98 -7.08 -19.45 9.56
N LEU A 99 -6.62 -18.64 8.61
CA LEU A 99 -7.09 -18.72 7.23
C LEU A 99 -6.58 -19.98 6.52
N LEU A 100 -5.34 -20.38 6.79
CA LEU A 100 -4.80 -21.64 6.28
C LEU A 100 -5.58 -22.85 6.81
N PHE A 101 -5.96 -22.82 8.09
CA PHE A 101 -6.79 -23.86 8.68
C PHE A 101 -8.14 -23.96 7.99
N LYS A 102 -8.79 -22.83 7.75
CA LYS A 102 -10.06 -22.77 7.01
C LYS A 102 -9.92 -23.26 5.58
N LEU A 103 -8.83 -22.88 4.91
CA LEU A 103 -8.54 -23.30 3.55
C LEU A 103 -8.41 -24.82 3.44
N GLU A 104 -7.76 -25.44 4.40
CA GLU A 104 -7.58 -26.88 4.46
C GLU A 104 -8.92 -27.64 4.59
N LYS A 105 -9.90 -27.01 5.24
CA LYS A 105 -11.22 -27.59 5.50
C LYS A 105 -12.27 -27.23 4.47
N THR A 106 -11.96 -26.35 3.52
CA THR A 106 -12.92 -25.84 2.55
C THR A 106 -12.72 -26.50 1.19
N GLU A 107 -13.78 -27.04 0.61
CA GLU A 107 -13.75 -27.66 -0.71
C GLU A 107 -14.26 -26.74 -1.81
N ASP A 108 -15.08 -25.72 -1.46
CA ASP A 108 -15.63 -24.77 -2.41
C ASP A 108 -14.53 -23.91 -3.02
N GLN A 109 -14.39 -23.92 -4.35
CA GLN A 109 -13.29 -23.25 -5.03
C GLN A 109 -13.36 -21.73 -4.91
N ILE A 110 -14.56 -21.16 -4.92
CA ILE A 110 -14.73 -19.69 -4.78
C ILE A 110 -14.26 -19.24 -3.40
N ILE A 111 -14.65 -19.97 -2.36
CA ILE A 111 -14.23 -19.67 -1.00
C ILE A 111 -12.72 -19.88 -0.84
N ARG A 112 -12.17 -20.93 -1.44
CA ARG A 112 -10.73 -21.19 -1.42
C ARG A 112 -9.95 -20.05 -2.06
N ASP A 113 -10.42 -19.55 -3.19
CA ASP A 113 -9.76 -18.45 -3.90
C ASP A 113 -9.78 -17.17 -3.07
N ASN A 114 -10.89 -16.87 -2.42
CA ASN A 114 -11.00 -15.70 -1.54
C ASN A 114 -10.08 -15.81 -0.32
N LEU A 115 -10.00 -16.97 0.29
CA LEU A 115 -9.09 -17.21 1.42
C LEU A 115 -7.63 -17.05 0.98
N THR A 116 -7.28 -17.55 -0.19
CA THR A 116 -5.92 -17.41 -0.74
C THR A 116 -5.57 -15.96 -0.98
N MET A 117 -6.50 -15.19 -1.54
CA MET A 117 -6.29 -13.75 -1.75
C MET A 117 -6.07 -13.00 -0.43
N ASP A 118 -6.86 -13.31 0.58
CA ASP A 118 -6.72 -12.70 1.91
C ASP A 118 -5.37 -13.03 2.54
N ILE A 119 -4.93 -14.28 2.42
CA ILE A 119 -3.64 -14.72 2.93
C ILE A 119 -2.51 -13.96 2.22
N ASP A 120 -2.57 -13.88 0.90
CA ASP A 120 -1.55 -13.20 0.11
C ASP A 120 -1.47 -11.72 0.46
N LEU A 121 -2.61 -11.07 0.69
CA LEU A 121 -2.66 -9.67 1.09
C LEU A 121 -2.00 -9.43 2.45
N ILE A 122 -2.29 -10.30 3.43
CA ILE A 122 -1.68 -10.19 4.76
C ILE A 122 -0.17 -10.43 4.69
N ARG A 123 0.27 -11.38 3.87
CA ARG A 123 1.71 -11.62 3.66
C ARG A 123 2.40 -10.41 3.03
N ALA A 124 1.75 -9.75 2.07
CA ALA A 124 2.28 -8.54 1.46
C ALA A 124 2.40 -7.41 2.48
N GLU A 125 1.42 -7.27 3.36
CA GLU A 125 1.46 -6.29 4.45
C GLU A 125 2.63 -6.55 5.40
N ASN A 126 2.84 -7.80 5.81
CA ASN A 126 3.97 -8.17 6.66
C ASN A 126 5.31 -7.88 5.97
N GLN A 127 5.41 -8.18 4.69
CA GLN A 127 6.62 -7.91 3.93
C GLN A 127 6.92 -6.40 3.86
N ALA A 128 5.91 -5.58 3.69
CA ALA A 128 6.06 -4.12 3.69
C ALA A 128 6.59 -3.62 5.04
N SER A 129 6.12 -4.19 6.15
CA SER A 129 6.60 -3.85 7.49
C SER A 129 8.07 -4.21 7.68
N GLU A 130 8.48 -5.39 7.24
CA GLU A 130 9.86 -5.88 7.38
C GLU A 130 10.86 -5.08 6.56
N GLN A 131 10.42 -4.50 5.45
CA GLN A 131 11.27 -3.71 4.54
C GLN A 131 11.30 -2.23 4.86
N SER A 132 10.56 -1.79 5.85
CA SER A 132 10.46 -0.36 6.18
C SER A 132 11.50 0.14 7.23
#